data_3126700ecb266b91b42685008ecbfac1
#
_entry.id   3126700ecb266b91b42685008ecbfac1
#
_cell.length_a   1.000
_cell.length_b   1.000
_cell.length_c   1.000
_cell.angle_alpha   90.00
_cell.angle_beta   90.00
_cell.angle_gamma   90.00
#
_symmetry.space_group_name_H-M   'P 1'
#
loop_
_entity.id
_entity.type
_entity.pdbx_description
1 polymer ?
#
loop_
_entity_poly.entity_id
_entity_poly.type
_entity_poly.pdbx_seq_one_letter_code
_entity_poly.pdbx_strand_id
1 'polypeptide(L)'
;MRIRIVVANQAEAAFYDLDSRTGEPKFATRLTDPLAHLHDRDLKSDRPGRFSDHALLSPGRRGATAHHGTGGERRPRKHEAEVFARQVAGQLEHAQRNAEFDRLVVMAAPPFLGVLRKVLPDSVRLHVAAEVGKDLVNQPPASVRAHMPPDVLSELPAVV
;
A
#
# COMPACT_ATOMS: atom_id res chain seq x y z
N MET A 1 3.89 16.23 20.10
CA MET A 1 4.39 15.22 19.13
C MET A 1 3.21 14.54 18.43
N ARG A 2 3.34 14.34 17.14
CA ARG A 2 2.30 13.66 16.35
C ARG A 2 2.92 12.53 15.55
N ILE A 3 2.32 11.35 15.65
CA ILE A 3 2.73 10.20 14.88
C ILE A 3 1.76 10.02 13.72
N ARG A 4 2.28 9.96 12.49
CA ARG A 4 1.51 9.56 11.32
C ARG A 4 1.65 8.06 11.15
N ILE A 5 0.52 7.39 10.89
CA ILE A 5 0.48 5.96 10.61
C ILE A 5 -0.04 5.80 9.20
N VAL A 6 0.72 5.14 8.34
CA VAL A 6 0.23 4.74 7.02
C VAL A 6 -0.01 3.24 7.02
N VAL A 7 -1.22 2.86 6.62
CA VAL A 7 -1.63 1.47 6.49
C VAL A 7 -1.89 1.23 5.02
N ALA A 8 -1.13 0.36 4.39
CA ALA A 8 -1.16 0.26 2.93
C ALA A 8 -1.03 -1.16 2.41
N ASN A 9 -1.59 -1.36 1.24
CA ASN A 9 -1.32 -2.49 0.37
C ASN A 9 -1.23 -1.96 -1.08
N GLN A 10 -1.14 -2.84 -2.04
CA GLN A 10 -0.98 -2.45 -3.45
C GLN A 10 -2.22 -1.75 -4.05
N ALA A 11 -3.36 -1.82 -3.38
CA ALA A 11 -4.62 -1.28 -3.87
C ALA A 11 -5.04 0.03 -3.18
N GLU A 12 -4.70 0.19 -1.92
CA GLU A 12 -5.10 1.37 -1.16
C GLU A 12 -4.16 1.66 0.00
N ALA A 13 -4.18 2.92 0.46
CA ALA A 13 -3.43 3.37 1.62
C ALA A 13 -4.31 4.30 2.45
N ALA A 14 -4.39 4.03 3.74
CA ALA A 14 -5.08 4.88 4.70
C ALA A 14 -4.08 5.52 5.63
N PHE A 15 -4.31 6.79 5.96
CA PHE A 15 -3.41 7.59 6.78
C PHE A 15 -4.14 7.98 8.06
N TYR A 16 -3.48 7.79 9.20
CA TYR A 16 -4.02 8.11 10.51
C TYR A 16 -3.04 8.97 11.28
N ASP A 17 -3.56 9.77 12.19
CA ASP A 17 -2.75 10.56 13.12
C ASP A 17 -3.00 10.10 14.54
N LEU A 18 -1.92 10.01 15.32
CA LEU A 18 -1.96 9.65 16.73
C LEU A 18 -1.15 10.68 17.52
N ASP A 19 -1.80 11.35 18.45
CA ASP A 19 -1.19 12.43 19.23
C ASP A 19 -1.09 12.15 20.73
N SER A 20 -1.60 11.00 21.17
CA SER A 20 -1.54 10.63 22.58
C SER A 20 -1.36 9.12 22.75
N ARG A 21 -0.72 8.75 23.85
CA ARG A 21 -0.40 7.35 24.14
C ARG A 21 -1.64 6.45 24.28
N THR A 22 -2.70 7.00 24.85
CA THR A 22 -3.93 6.25 25.10
C THR A 22 -5.04 6.50 24.09
N GLY A 23 -4.84 7.44 23.16
CA GLY A 23 -5.84 7.79 22.17
C GLY A 23 -5.97 6.76 21.04
N GLU A 24 -7.00 6.89 20.26
CA GLU A 24 -7.17 6.12 19.03
C GLU A 24 -6.59 6.89 17.86
N PRO A 25 -6.04 6.16 16.86
CA PRO A 25 -5.64 6.80 15.61
C PRO A 25 -6.84 7.47 14.94
N LYS A 26 -6.63 8.71 14.53
CA LYS A 26 -7.66 9.52 13.86
C LYS A 26 -7.42 9.44 12.35
N PHE A 27 -8.47 9.08 11.61
CA PHE A 27 -8.39 9.01 10.16
C PHE A 27 -8.07 10.39 9.56
N ALA A 28 -7.07 10.46 8.69
CA ALA A 28 -6.67 11.68 8.03
C ALA A 28 -7.08 11.70 6.56
N THR A 29 -6.63 10.71 5.78
CA THR A 29 -6.96 10.62 4.35
C THR A 29 -6.74 9.20 3.85
N ARG A 30 -7.17 8.96 2.61
CA ARG A 30 -7.02 7.68 1.94
C ARG A 30 -6.65 7.88 0.48
N LEU A 31 -5.75 7.04 0.00
CA LEU A 31 -5.45 6.92 -1.42
C LEU A 31 -5.90 5.56 -1.92
N THR A 32 -6.47 5.53 -3.11
CA THR A 32 -6.88 4.29 -3.76
C THR A 32 -6.23 4.22 -5.13
N ASP A 33 -5.78 3.03 -5.51
CA ASP A 33 -5.30 2.80 -6.86
C ASP A 33 -6.49 2.36 -7.73
N PRO A 34 -6.97 3.20 -8.65
CA PRO A 34 -8.11 2.84 -9.48
C PRO A 34 -7.82 1.66 -10.39
N LEU A 35 -6.55 1.43 -10.76
CA LEU A 35 -6.16 0.34 -11.64
C LEU A 35 -6.24 -1.03 -10.97
N ALA A 36 -6.06 -1.10 -9.67
CA ALA A 36 -6.15 -2.36 -8.92
C ALA A 36 -7.54 -2.99 -9.05
N HIS A 37 -8.59 -2.18 -8.99
CA HIS A 37 -9.97 -2.67 -9.15
C HIS A 37 -10.30 -3.06 -10.58
N LEU A 38 -9.73 -2.38 -11.56
CA LEU A 38 -9.91 -2.71 -12.97
C LEU A 38 -9.32 -4.08 -13.29
N HIS A 39 -8.14 -4.39 -12.78
CA HIS A 39 -7.50 -5.68 -13.01
C HIS A 39 -8.31 -6.85 -12.47
N ASP A 40 -8.87 -6.71 -11.29
CA ASP A 40 -9.69 -7.76 -10.73
C ASP A 40 -10.94 -8.03 -11.56
N ARG A 41 -11.56 -6.99 -12.08
CA ARG A 41 -12.71 -7.14 -12.98
C ARG A 41 -12.33 -7.78 -14.30
N ASP A 42 -11.25 -7.32 -14.91
CA ASP A 42 -10.79 -7.82 -16.20
C ASP A 42 -10.41 -9.29 -16.12
N LEU A 43 -9.73 -9.69 -15.06
CA LEU A 43 -9.37 -11.08 -14.83
C LEU A 43 -10.59 -11.96 -14.68
N LYS A 44 -11.64 -11.49 -14.03
CA LYS A 44 -12.87 -12.28 -13.83
C LYS A 44 -13.73 -12.35 -15.07
N SER A 45 -13.83 -11.27 -15.82
CA SER A 45 -14.69 -11.22 -17.00
C SER A 45 -14.05 -11.84 -18.23
N ASP A 46 -12.74 -11.76 -18.38
CA ASP A 46 -12.05 -12.20 -19.58
C ASP A 46 -11.75 -13.70 -19.62
N ARG A 47 -11.69 -14.35 -18.48
CA ARG A 47 -11.33 -15.77 -18.43
C ARG A 47 -12.16 -16.68 -19.32
N PRO A 48 -13.51 -16.67 -19.25
CA PRO A 48 -14.30 -17.60 -20.07
C PRO A 48 -14.19 -17.33 -21.57
N GLY A 49 -14.22 -16.05 -21.95
CA GLY A 49 -14.21 -15.66 -23.34
C GLY A 49 -12.89 -15.94 -24.04
N ARG A 50 -11.79 -15.66 -23.39
CA ARG A 50 -10.44 -15.84 -23.97
C ARG A 50 -10.11 -17.30 -24.20
N PHE A 51 -10.46 -18.18 -23.29
CA PHE A 51 -10.18 -19.59 -23.45
C PHE A 51 -10.90 -20.21 -24.65
N SER A 52 -12.15 -19.84 -24.83
CA SER A 52 -12.93 -20.32 -25.95
C SER A 52 -12.36 -19.86 -27.29
N ASP A 53 -12.04 -18.59 -27.38
CA ASP A 53 -11.58 -17.99 -28.61
C ASP A 53 -10.20 -18.51 -29.03
N HIS A 54 -9.30 -18.61 -28.08
CA HIS A 54 -7.96 -19.09 -28.36
C HIS A 54 -7.92 -20.55 -28.77
N ALA A 55 -8.74 -21.38 -28.16
CA ALA A 55 -8.81 -22.76 -28.48
C ALA A 55 -9.30 -23.01 -29.93
N LEU A 56 -10.21 -22.15 -30.38
CA LEU A 56 -10.81 -22.30 -31.69
C LEU A 56 -10.01 -21.64 -32.82
N LEU A 57 -9.40 -20.50 -32.55
CA LEU A 57 -8.86 -19.68 -33.61
C LEU A 57 -7.39 -19.93 -33.98
N SER A 58 -6.60 -20.50 -33.10
CA SER A 58 -5.16 -20.51 -33.33
C SER A 58 -4.46 -21.79 -32.89
N PRO A 59 -4.70 -22.91 -33.55
CA PRO A 59 -4.00 -24.13 -33.18
C PRO A 59 -2.48 -24.07 -33.35
N GLY A 60 -2.03 -23.34 -34.36
CA GLY A 60 -0.60 -23.21 -34.66
C GLY A 60 0.16 -22.18 -33.84
N ARG A 61 -0.56 -21.27 -33.20
CA ARG A 61 0.08 -20.21 -32.43
C ARG A 61 0.02 -20.42 -30.93
N ARG A 62 -0.48 -21.53 -30.49
CA ARG A 62 -0.76 -21.82 -29.08
C ARG A 62 0.42 -21.59 -28.15
N GLY A 63 1.57 -22.12 -28.52
CA GLY A 63 2.74 -22.03 -27.65
C GLY A 63 3.28 -20.64 -27.48
N ALA A 64 3.41 -19.92 -28.57
CA ALA A 64 3.95 -18.58 -28.55
C ALA A 64 3.04 -17.60 -27.82
N THR A 65 1.75 -17.68 -28.05
CA THR A 65 0.79 -16.79 -27.44
C THR A 65 0.69 -16.99 -25.92
N ALA A 66 0.62 -18.24 -25.50
CA ALA A 66 0.54 -18.55 -24.07
C ALA A 66 1.80 -18.11 -23.32
N HIS A 67 2.96 -18.29 -23.94
CA HIS A 67 4.23 -17.93 -23.32
C HIS A 67 4.39 -16.44 -23.12
N HIS A 68 4.02 -15.66 -24.12
CA HIS A 68 4.12 -14.21 -24.03
C HIS A 68 3.10 -13.60 -23.09
N GLY A 69 1.90 -14.14 -23.05
CA GLY A 69 0.84 -13.65 -22.17
C GLY A 69 1.20 -13.72 -20.69
N THR A 70 1.80 -14.83 -20.28
CA THR A 70 2.17 -15.03 -18.87
C THR A 70 3.25 -14.04 -18.42
N GLY A 71 4.24 -13.80 -19.25
CA GLY A 71 5.31 -12.86 -18.93
C GLY A 71 4.87 -11.40 -18.91
N GLY A 72 3.95 -11.03 -19.81
CA GLY A 72 3.45 -9.67 -19.92
C GLY A 72 2.57 -9.23 -18.78
N GLU A 73 1.81 -10.13 -18.18
CA GLU A 73 0.90 -9.79 -17.09
C GLU A 73 1.60 -9.43 -15.78
N ARG A 74 2.71 -10.06 -15.47
CA ARG A 74 3.44 -9.80 -14.22
C ARG A 74 4.09 -8.42 -14.19
N ARG A 75 4.66 -7.99 -15.31
CA ARG A 75 5.36 -6.70 -15.40
C ARG A 75 4.45 -5.50 -15.17
N PRO A 76 3.26 -5.40 -15.81
CA PRO A 76 2.36 -4.30 -15.55
C PRO A 76 1.92 -4.18 -14.09
N ARG A 77 1.62 -5.30 -13.42
CA ARG A 77 1.20 -5.29 -12.03
C ARG A 77 2.29 -4.79 -11.09
N LYS A 78 3.52 -5.24 -11.31
CA LYS A 78 4.66 -4.78 -10.52
C LYS A 78 4.90 -3.29 -10.74
N HIS A 79 4.81 -2.84 -11.97
CA HIS A 79 4.94 -1.43 -12.31
C HIS A 79 3.84 -0.59 -11.66
N GLU A 80 2.61 -1.07 -11.64
CA GLU A 80 1.49 -0.40 -11.00
C GLU A 80 1.68 -0.28 -9.49
N ALA A 81 2.19 -1.32 -8.84
CA ALA A 81 2.52 -1.26 -7.42
C ALA A 81 3.58 -0.21 -7.15
N GLU A 82 4.59 -0.10 -8.01
CA GLU A 82 5.61 0.94 -7.90
C GLU A 82 5.04 2.35 -8.09
N VAL A 83 4.15 2.53 -9.07
CA VAL A 83 3.49 3.82 -9.31
C VAL A 83 2.64 4.21 -8.10
N PHE A 84 1.87 3.28 -7.57
CA PHE A 84 1.06 3.55 -6.37
C PHE A 84 1.93 3.84 -5.15
N ALA A 85 3.01 3.10 -4.97
CA ALA A 85 3.96 3.34 -3.88
C ALA A 85 4.55 4.76 -3.97
N ARG A 86 4.84 5.25 -5.17
CA ARG A 86 5.31 6.63 -5.36
C ARG A 86 4.24 7.65 -5.01
N GLN A 87 2.97 7.36 -5.28
CA GLN A 87 1.88 8.23 -4.87
C GLN A 87 1.77 8.30 -3.34
N VAL A 88 1.89 7.17 -2.67
CA VAL A 88 1.91 7.11 -1.20
C VAL A 88 3.11 7.89 -0.66
N ALA A 89 4.28 7.67 -1.23
CA ALA A 89 5.50 8.39 -0.84
C ALA A 89 5.36 9.89 -1.04
N GLY A 90 4.75 10.31 -2.15
CA GLY A 90 4.50 11.74 -2.43
C GLY A 90 3.57 12.38 -1.41
N GLN A 91 2.54 11.66 -1.00
CA GLN A 91 1.62 12.13 0.05
C GLN A 91 2.35 12.30 1.38
N LEU A 92 3.20 11.36 1.73
CA LEU A 92 4.00 11.43 2.96
C LEU A 92 5.02 12.57 2.91
N GLU A 93 5.66 12.76 1.76
CA GLU A 93 6.60 13.85 1.58
C GLU A 93 5.92 15.22 1.70
N HIS A 94 4.75 15.37 1.10
CA HIS A 94 3.96 16.58 1.22
C HIS A 94 3.58 16.88 2.68
N ALA A 95 3.11 15.86 3.39
CA ALA A 95 2.76 15.99 4.80
C ALA A 95 3.98 16.34 5.66
N GLN A 96 5.13 15.75 5.36
CA GLN A 96 6.36 16.04 6.07
C GLN A 96 6.82 17.49 5.85
N ARG A 97 6.74 18.00 4.63
CA ARG A 97 7.08 19.39 4.32
C ARG A 97 6.17 20.38 5.05
N ASN A 98 4.92 20.00 5.28
CA ASN A 98 3.95 20.81 6.00
C ASN A 98 4.03 20.59 7.52
N ALA A 99 5.02 19.85 8.01
CA ALA A 99 5.20 19.52 9.43
C ALA A 99 3.94 18.91 10.07
N GLU A 100 3.23 18.08 9.34
CA GLU A 100 2.00 17.44 9.83
C GLU A 100 2.28 16.32 10.82
N PHE A 101 3.50 15.78 10.82
CA PHE A 101 3.89 14.71 11.76
C PHE A 101 5.36 14.83 12.13
N ASP A 102 5.70 14.25 13.27
CA ASP A 102 7.08 14.18 13.76
C ASP A 102 7.68 12.81 13.57
N ARG A 103 6.86 11.77 13.66
CA ARG A 103 7.27 10.37 13.49
C ARG A 103 6.30 9.67 12.56
N LEU A 104 6.80 8.65 11.88
CA LEU A 104 6.03 7.87 10.92
C LEU A 104 6.13 6.38 11.25
N VAL A 105 4.99 5.70 11.26
CA VAL A 105 4.92 4.24 11.32
C VAL A 105 4.32 3.73 10.02
N VAL A 106 4.99 2.81 9.38
CA VAL A 106 4.55 2.20 8.13
C VAL A 106 4.05 0.78 8.40
N MET A 107 2.79 0.55 8.13
CA MET A 107 2.17 -0.77 8.23
C MET A 107 1.69 -1.19 6.85
N ALA A 108 2.33 -2.18 6.27
CA ALA A 108 2.00 -2.58 4.90
C ALA A 108 2.15 -4.07 4.70
N ALA A 109 1.38 -4.61 3.75
CA ALA A 109 1.58 -5.98 3.29
C ALA A 109 3.05 -6.16 2.89
N PRO A 110 3.70 -7.27 3.27
CA PRO A 110 5.14 -7.42 3.08
C PRO A 110 5.65 -7.15 1.68
N PRO A 111 5.01 -7.60 0.59
CA PRO A 111 5.46 -7.26 -0.76
C PRO A 111 5.42 -5.77 -1.03
N PHE A 112 4.35 -5.09 -0.62
CA PHE A 112 4.19 -3.67 -0.83
C PHE A 112 5.13 -2.85 0.05
N LEU A 113 5.38 -3.31 1.27
CA LEU A 113 6.34 -2.68 2.18
C LEU A 113 7.74 -2.60 1.53
N GLY A 114 8.16 -3.67 0.87
CA GLY A 114 9.42 -3.71 0.14
C GLY A 114 9.48 -2.70 -1.01
N VAL A 115 8.38 -2.56 -1.75
CA VAL A 115 8.29 -1.59 -2.84
C VAL A 115 8.30 -0.16 -2.29
N LEU A 116 7.50 0.10 -1.27
CA LEU A 116 7.40 1.42 -0.65
C LEU A 116 8.74 1.87 -0.06
N ARG A 117 9.43 0.96 0.59
CA ARG A 117 10.75 1.22 1.19
C ARG A 117 11.76 1.76 0.16
N LYS A 118 11.68 1.28 -1.08
CA LYS A 118 12.58 1.71 -2.15
C LYS A 118 12.29 3.11 -2.68
N VAL A 119 11.05 3.56 -2.59
CA VAL A 119 10.62 4.83 -3.20
C VAL A 119 10.45 5.96 -2.19
N LEU A 120 10.51 5.68 -0.89
CA LEU A 120 10.42 6.72 0.13
C LEU A 120 11.62 7.66 0.02
N PRO A 121 11.39 8.99 -0.06
CA PRO A 121 12.49 9.94 -0.06
C PRO A 121 13.19 9.99 1.30
N ASP A 122 14.45 10.40 1.30
CA ASP A 122 15.25 10.45 2.53
C ASP A 122 14.63 11.34 3.60
N SER A 123 14.01 12.45 3.18
CA SER A 123 13.32 13.36 4.10
C SER A 123 12.23 12.68 4.91
N VAL A 124 11.52 11.70 4.29
CA VAL A 124 10.49 10.91 4.96
C VAL A 124 11.11 9.78 5.78
N ARG A 125 12.13 9.12 5.24
CA ARG A 125 12.82 8.01 5.93
C ARG A 125 13.37 8.40 7.28
N LEU A 126 13.85 9.62 7.42
CA LEU A 126 14.37 10.13 8.69
C LEU A 126 13.31 10.12 9.80
N HIS A 127 12.04 10.18 9.44
CA HIS A 127 10.93 10.18 10.39
C HIS A 127 10.36 8.80 10.68
N VAL A 128 10.78 7.77 9.94
CA VAL A 128 10.27 6.42 10.14
C VAL A 128 10.74 5.86 11.47
N ALA A 129 9.81 5.65 12.38
CA ALA A 129 10.07 5.08 13.69
C ALA A 129 9.97 3.56 13.69
N ALA A 130 9.09 3.00 12.87
CA ALA A 130 8.87 1.56 12.80
C ALA A 130 8.18 1.15 11.51
N GLU A 131 8.39 -0.11 11.14
CA GLU A 131 7.72 -0.75 10.02
C GLU A 131 7.06 -2.04 10.52
N VAL A 132 5.81 -2.27 10.12
CA VAL A 132 5.04 -3.47 10.47
C VAL A 132 4.60 -4.15 9.19
N GLY A 133 5.02 -5.38 8.98
CA GLY A 133 4.71 -6.15 7.76
C GLY A 133 3.35 -6.84 7.86
N LYS A 134 2.28 -6.08 7.94
CA LYS A 134 0.91 -6.59 7.97
C LYS A 134 -0.03 -5.71 7.14
N ASP A 135 -0.95 -6.34 6.43
CA ASP A 135 -2.02 -5.65 5.72
C ASP A 135 -3.17 -5.36 6.68
N LEU A 136 -3.28 -4.11 7.10
CA LEU A 136 -4.32 -3.67 8.02
C LEU A 136 -5.29 -2.66 7.38
N VAL A 137 -5.32 -2.61 6.06
CA VAL A 137 -6.07 -1.59 5.31
C VAL A 137 -7.55 -1.60 5.64
N ASN A 138 -8.15 -2.77 5.80
CA ASN A 138 -9.58 -2.89 6.08
C ASN A 138 -9.88 -3.06 7.58
N GLN A 139 -8.90 -2.82 8.44
CA GLN A 139 -9.06 -2.95 9.88
C GLN A 139 -9.49 -1.63 10.52
N PRO A 140 -10.24 -1.68 11.62
CA PRO A 140 -10.61 -0.46 12.33
C PRO A 140 -9.42 0.19 13.03
N PRO A 141 -9.51 1.49 13.38
CA PRO A 141 -8.42 2.19 14.05
C PRO A 141 -7.90 1.50 15.31
N ALA A 142 -8.78 0.84 16.07
CA ALA A 142 -8.38 0.09 17.26
C ALA A 142 -7.41 -1.05 16.93
N SER A 143 -7.62 -1.75 15.81
CA SER A 143 -6.70 -2.79 15.35
C SER A 143 -5.37 -2.20 14.91
N VAL A 144 -5.39 -1.07 14.23
CA VAL A 144 -4.16 -0.36 13.83
C VAL A 144 -3.36 0.01 15.08
N ARG A 145 -4.03 0.55 16.08
CA ARG A 145 -3.39 0.89 17.35
C ARG A 145 -2.79 -0.35 18.04
N ALA A 146 -3.52 -1.46 18.02
CA ALA A 146 -3.06 -2.71 18.66
C ALA A 146 -1.76 -3.25 18.05
N HIS A 147 -1.45 -2.88 16.81
CA HIS A 147 -0.22 -3.28 16.11
C HIS A 147 0.90 -2.23 16.23
N MET A 148 0.66 -1.12 16.92
CA MET A 148 1.68 -0.11 17.15
C MET A 148 2.78 -0.65 18.07
N PRO A 149 4.05 -0.44 17.74
CA PRO A 149 5.14 -0.82 18.62
C PRO A 149 5.07 -0.05 19.95
N PRO A 150 5.24 -0.75 21.09
CA PRO A 150 5.13 -0.09 22.40
C PRO A 150 6.17 1.00 22.65
N ASP A 151 7.37 0.84 22.12
CA ASP A 151 8.43 1.83 22.21
C ASP A 151 8.05 3.13 21.51
N VAL A 152 7.45 3.04 20.33
CA VAL A 152 6.97 4.22 19.60
C VAL A 152 5.81 4.89 20.35
N LEU A 153 4.89 4.08 20.89
CA LEU A 153 3.79 4.64 21.70
C LEU A 153 4.30 5.37 22.93
N SER A 154 5.41 4.91 23.53
CA SER A 154 5.96 5.55 24.71
C SER A 154 6.51 6.95 24.47
N GLU A 155 6.80 7.29 23.22
CA GLU A 155 7.23 8.63 22.85
C GLU A 155 6.11 9.67 22.94
N LEU A 156 4.85 9.22 22.88
CA LEU A 156 3.70 10.11 22.95
C LEU A 156 3.36 10.49 24.40
N PRO A 157 2.83 11.68 24.60
CA PRO A 157 2.38 12.09 25.93
C PRO A 157 1.19 11.23 26.38
N ALA A 158 1.12 10.99 27.66
CA ALA A 158 -0.09 10.43 28.26
C ALA A 158 -1.17 11.50 28.25
N VAL A 159 -2.41 11.07 27.97
CA VAL A 159 -3.55 11.99 28.07
C VAL A 159 -3.81 12.23 29.56
N VAL A 160 -3.87 13.47 29.88
CA VAL A 160 -4.20 13.88 31.24
C VAL A 160 -5.71 13.84 31.44
#